data_cee5a1d4d88b80e3b936534423fdbdc8
#
_entry.id   cee5a1d4d88b80e3b936534423fdbdc8
#
_cell.length_a   1.000
_cell.length_b   1.000
_cell.length_c   1.000
_cell.angle_alpha   90.00
_cell.angle_beta   90.00
_cell.angle_gamma   90.00
#
_symmetry.space_group_name_H-M   'P 1'
#
loop_
_entity.id
_entity.type
_entity.pdbx_description
1 polymer ?
#
loop_
_entity_poly.entity_id
_entity_poly.type
_entity_poly.pdbx_seq_one_letter_code
_entity_poly.pdbx_strand_id
1 'polypeptide(L)'
;MRRGDFESNPEVKSLQSVCHKDYFERAIAVIKQKVQNPVFFLFSDDVDWVKTNVQTGECETYCEDGTDPVWEKLRMMSMCKHFIISNSTFSWWAQWLSTNDNKIVISPSRWFNNDYQSPLIDSNWITIKV
;
A
#
# COMPACT_ATOMS: atom_id res chain seq x y z
N MET A 1 -0.33 -3.88 2.75
CA MET A 1 -1.71 -3.44 3.10
C MET A 1 -1.95 -3.64 4.59
N ARG A 2 -2.61 -2.69 5.25
CA ARG A 2 -3.02 -2.77 6.65
C ARG A 2 -4.52 -3.03 6.72
N ARG A 3 -4.95 -4.11 7.34
CA ARG A 3 -6.35 -4.51 7.46
C ARG A 3 -6.74 -4.96 8.87
N GLY A 4 -5.87 -5.69 9.56
CA GLY A 4 -6.17 -6.33 10.84
C GLY A 4 -6.98 -5.46 11.80
N ASP A 5 -6.34 -4.50 12.46
CA ASP A 5 -7.01 -3.60 13.42
C ASP A 5 -8.11 -2.74 12.77
N PHE A 6 -7.94 -2.39 11.47
CA PHE A 6 -8.90 -1.55 10.75
C PHE A 6 -10.23 -2.26 10.47
N GLU A 7 -10.23 -3.57 10.43
CA GLU A 7 -11.44 -4.35 10.18
C GLU A 7 -12.04 -4.97 11.47
N SER A 8 -11.21 -5.28 12.47
CA SER A 8 -11.64 -5.96 13.69
C SER A 8 -12.21 -5.03 14.76
N ASN A 9 -11.84 -3.75 14.77
CA ASN A 9 -12.33 -2.76 15.73
C ASN A 9 -13.29 -1.78 15.05
N PRO A 10 -14.59 -1.70 15.42
CA PRO A 10 -15.58 -0.84 14.77
C PRO A 10 -15.23 0.66 14.77
N GLU A 11 -14.64 1.16 15.86
CA GLU A 11 -14.25 2.58 15.96
C GLU A 11 -13.07 2.89 15.02
N VAL A 12 -12.08 2.01 15.01
CA VAL A 12 -10.92 2.12 14.12
C VAL A 12 -11.36 1.98 12.67
N LYS A 13 -12.26 1.04 12.38
CA LYS A 13 -12.82 0.83 11.05
C LYS A 13 -13.49 2.08 10.50
N SER A 14 -14.35 2.71 11.30
CA SER A 14 -15.07 3.92 10.89
C SER A 14 -14.15 5.07 10.51
N LEU A 15 -13.01 5.20 11.20
CA LEU A 15 -12.06 6.29 11.00
C LEU A 15 -10.96 5.96 9.98
N GLN A 16 -10.45 4.75 9.95
CA GLN A 16 -9.21 4.40 9.27
C GLN A 16 -9.37 3.46 8.06
N SER A 17 -10.52 2.82 7.87
CA SER A 17 -10.73 1.96 6.70
C SER A 17 -11.02 2.79 5.45
N VAL A 18 -9.97 3.31 4.82
CA VAL A 18 -10.06 4.14 3.59
C VAL A 18 -9.59 3.39 2.33
N CYS A 19 -8.69 2.42 2.47
CA CYS A 19 -8.12 1.67 1.34
C CYS A 19 -8.87 0.36 1.13
N HIS A 20 -9.91 0.40 0.30
CA HIS A 20 -10.67 -0.78 -0.14
C HIS A 20 -10.06 -1.41 -1.40
N LYS A 21 -10.64 -2.50 -1.86
CA LYS A 21 -10.16 -3.27 -3.03
C LYS A 21 -9.98 -2.38 -4.27
N ASP A 22 -10.94 -1.53 -4.57
CA ASP A 22 -10.94 -0.62 -5.71
C ASP A 22 -9.76 0.37 -5.71
N TYR A 23 -9.31 0.80 -4.52
CA TYR A 23 -8.11 1.62 -4.40
C TYR A 23 -6.89 0.89 -4.95
N PHE A 24 -6.68 -0.36 -4.53
CA PHE A 24 -5.52 -1.15 -4.97
C PHE A 24 -5.60 -1.49 -6.46
N GLU A 25 -6.77 -1.81 -6.97
CA GLU A 25 -6.98 -2.08 -8.40
C GLU A 25 -6.60 -0.86 -9.25
N ARG A 26 -7.05 0.33 -8.88
CA ARG A 26 -6.70 1.58 -9.56
C ARG A 26 -5.22 1.92 -9.44
N ALA A 27 -4.63 1.73 -8.27
CA ALA A 27 -3.21 1.97 -8.05
C ALA A 27 -2.32 1.03 -8.88
N ILE A 28 -2.66 -0.25 -8.94
CA ILE A 28 -2.00 -1.24 -9.79
C ILE A 28 -2.09 -0.84 -11.27
N ALA A 29 -3.25 -0.40 -11.73
CA ALA A 29 -3.43 0.06 -13.10
C ALA A 29 -2.53 1.25 -13.44
N VAL A 30 -2.36 2.20 -12.52
CA VAL A 30 -1.44 3.34 -12.69
C VAL A 30 0.01 2.88 -12.80
N ILE A 31 0.46 1.95 -11.95
CA ILE A 31 1.84 1.40 -12.05
C ILE A 31 2.04 0.69 -13.40
N LYS A 32 1.08 -0.10 -13.84
CA LYS A 32 1.16 -0.82 -15.15
C LYS A 32 1.27 0.12 -16.34
N GLN A 33 0.70 1.32 -16.25
CA GLN A 33 0.84 2.34 -17.29
C GLN A 33 2.19 3.05 -17.27
N LYS A 34 2.83 3.18 -16.11
CA LYS A 34 4.05 3.98 -15.92
C LYS A 34 5.34 3.16 -15.88
N VAL A 35 5.26 1.89 -15.55
CA VAL A 35 6.41 1.00 -15.38
C VAL A 35 6.30 -0.15 -16.36
N GLN A 36 7.34 -0.34 -17.17
CA GLN A 36 7.41 -1.46 -18.11
C GLN A 36 7.70 -2.76 -17.35
N ASN A 37 6.90 -3.80 -17.60
CA ASN A 37 7.01 -5.12 -16.97
C ASN A 37 7.15 -5.07 -15.45
N PRO A 38 6.20 -4.46 -14.72
CA PRO A 38 6.30 -4.38 -13.27
C PRO A 38 6.19 -5.76 -12.62
N VAL A 39 6.98 -5.96 -11.58
CA VAL A 39 6.87 -7.10 -10.65
C VAL A 39 6.27 -6.60 -9.36
N PHE A 40 5.23 -7.26 -8.87
CA PHE A 40 4.53 -6.84 -7.66
C PHE A 40 4.95 -7.69 -6.45
N PHE A 41 5.29 -7.01 -5.36
CA PHE A 41 5.50 -7.61 -4.04
C PHE A 41 4.39 -7.16 -3.10
N LEU A 42 3.59 -8.11 -2.62
CA LEU A 42 2.41 -7.85 -1.80
C LEU A 42 2.73 -8.14 -0.33
N PHE A 43 2.58 -7.14 0.52
CA PHE A 43 2.78 -7.22 1.96
C PHE A 43 1.49 -6.87 2.70
N SER A 44 1.07 -7.69 3.65
CA SER A 44 -0.14 -7.46 4.44
C SER A 44 -0.07 -8.13 5.81
N ASP A 45 -0.85 -7.61 6.74
CA ASP A 45 -1.23 -8.29 7.98
C ASP A 45 -2.45 -9.22 7.80
N ASP A 46 -3.04 -9.23 6.59
CA ASP A 46 -4.15 -10.10 6.18
C ASP A 46 -3.80 -10.71 4.80
N VAL A 47 -2.91 -11.69 4.82
CA VAL A 47 -2.33 -12.32 3.63
C VAL A 47 -3.39 -13.04 2.80
N ASP A 48 -4.33 -13.73 3.45
CA ASP A 48 -5.39 -14.49 2.76
C ASP A 48 -6.34 -13.57 1.99
N TRP A 49 -6.69 -12.44 2.60
CA TRP A 49 -7.49 -11.44 1.92
C TRP A 49 -6.78 -10.89 0.68
N VAL A 50 -5.48 -10.59 0.81
CA VAL A 50 -4.68 -10.07 -0.32
C VAL A 50 -4.63 -11.07 -1.46
N LYS A 51 -4.33 -12.33 -1.18
CA LYS A 51 -4.29 -13.39 -2.20
C LYS A 51 -5.62 -13.55 -2.95
N THR A 52 -6.72 -13.35 -2.24
CA THR A 52 -8.08 -13.51 -2.81
C THR A 52 -8.53 -12.27 -3.60
N ASN A 53 -8.18 -11.06 -3.13
CA ASN A 53 -8.82 -9.83 -3.59
C ASN A 53 -7.92 -8.92 -4.44
N VAL A 54 -6.60 -9.08 -4.39
CA VAL A 54 -5.68 -8.23 -5.14
C VAL A 54 -5.23 -8.93 -6.41
N GLN A 55 -5.63 -8.39 -7.54
CA GLN A 55 -5.33 -8.93 -8.86
C GLN A 55 -4.34 -8.03 -9.60
N THR A 56 -3.20 -8.58 -9.99
CA THR A 56 -2.17 -7.88 -10.77
C THR A 56 -2.22 -8.23 -12.26
N GLY A 57 -3.17 -9.07 -12.66
CA GLY A 57 -3.27 -9.59 -14.01
C GLY A 57 -2.12 -10.57 -14.33
N GLU A 58 -1.52 -10.42 -15.50
CA GLU A 58 -0.41 -11.29 -15.97
C GLU A 58 0.97 -10.87 -15.43
N CYS A 59 1.03 -9.86 -14.55
CA CYS A 59 2.29 -9.43 -13.97
C CYS A 59 2.82 -10.45 -12.97
N GLU A 60 4.13 -10.66 -12.97
CA GLU A 60 4.82 -11.47 -11.98
C GLU A 60 4.55 -10.89 -10.58
N THR A 61 4.13 -11.75 -9.65
CA THR A 61 3.65 -11.29 -8.34
C THR A 61 4.09 -12.26 -7.25
N TYR A 62 4.66 -11.68 -6.20
CA TYR A 62 5.05 -12.37 -4.99
C TYR A 62 4.24 -11.85 -3.82
N CYS A 63 3.65 -12.75 -3.04
CA CYS A 63 2.94 -12.41 -1.82
C CYS A 63 3.73 -12.94 -0.63
N GLU A 64 4.07 -12.07 0.29
CA GLU A 64 4.68 -12.44 1.57
C GLU A 64 3.73 -13.38 2.33
N ASP A 65 4.27 -14.41 2.98
CA ASP A 65 3.49 -15.50 3.58
C ASP A 65 3.05 -15.24 5.03
N GLY A 66 3.47 -14.13 5.62
CA GLY A 66 3.13 -13.75 6.99
C GLY A 66 4.14 -14.22 8.04
N THR A 67 5.13 -15.02 7.68
CA THR A 67 6.06 -15.64 8.66
C THR A 67 7.25 -14.75 9.02
N ASP A 68 7.63 -13.80 8.18
CA ASP A 68 8.75 -12.93 8.43
C ASP A 68 8.51 -11.96 9.59
N PRO A 69 9.53 -11.66 10.39
CA PRO A 69 9.41 -10.65 11.43
C PRO A 69 9.19 -9.25 10.86
N VAL A 70 8.57 -8.37 11.64
CA VAL A 70 8.16 -7.02 11.22
C VAL A 70 9.30 -6.20 10.62
N TRP A 71 10.50 -6.27 11.22
CA TRP A 71 11.67 -5.53 10.74
C TRP A 71 12.16 -6.03 9.37
N GLU A 72 12.04 -7.34 9.11
CA GLU A 72 12.42 -7.92 7.82
C GLU A 72 11.43 -7.54 6.73
N LYS A 73 10.13 -7.53 7.04
CA LYS A 73 9.10 -7.01 6.12
C LYS A 73 9.37 -5.56 5.73
N LEU A 74 9.71 -4.72 6.71
CA LEU A 74 10.04 -3.31 6.46
C LEU A 74 11.29 -3.18 5.57
N ARG A 75 12.32 -3.99 5.84
CA ARG A 75 13.54 -4.03 5.04
C ARG A 75 13.23 -4.43 3.58
N MET A 76 12.52 -5.53 3.37
CA MET A 76 12.15 -5.99 2.02
C MET A 76 11.31 -4.94 1.27
N MET A 77 10.32 -4.36 1.94
CA MET A 77 9.49 -3.29 1.36
C MET A 77 10.35 -2.11 0.91
N SER A 78 11.29 -1.66 1.74
CA SER A 78 12.15 -0.49 1.43
C SER A 78 13.08 -0.71 0.23
N MET A 79 13.35 -1.96 -0.13
CA MET A 79 14.16 -2.32 -1.32
C MET A 79 13.36 -2.25 -2.63
N CYS A 80 12.05 -2.11 -2.58
CA CYS A 80 11.24 -1.94 -3.77
C CYS A 80 11.53 -0.59 -4.46
N LYS A 81 11.34 -0.54 -5.78
CA LYS A 81 11.58 0.67 -6.57
C LYS A 81 10.43 1.67 -6.51
N HIS A 82 9.21 1.17 -6.43
CA HIS A 82 7.97 1.95 -6.43
C HIS A 82 7.03 1.45 -5.35
N PHE A 83 6.06 2.27 -4.95
CA PHE A 83 5.24 1.98 -3.77
C PHE A 83 3.76 2.29 -4.02
N ILE A 84 2.91 1.34 -3.69
CA ILE A 84 1.49 1.56 -3.46
C ILE A 84 1.27 1.41 -1.96
N ILE A 85 1.03 2.51 -1.27
CA ILE A 85 0.89 2.52 0.19
C ILE A 85 -0.57 2.64 0.61
N SER A 86 -0.92 2.01 1.73
CA SER A 86 -2.16 2.29 2.44
C SER A 86 -1.95 3.45 3.42
N ASN A 87 -3.01 3.91 4.06
CA ASN A 87 -2.95 4.88 5.17
C ASN A 87 -2.36 4.25 6.44
N SER A 88 -1.12 3.84 6.36
CA SER A 88 -0.37 3.16 7.41
C SER A 88 1.03 3.75 7.53
N THR A 89 1.42 4.12 8.75
CA THR A 89 2.77 4.61 9.04
C THR A 89 3.84 3.57 8.71
N PHE A 90 3.53 2.29 8.80
CA PHE A 90 4.45 1.22 8.42
C PHE A 90 4.79 1.26 6.92
N SER A 91 3.78 1.37 6.05
CA SER A 91 4.00 1.50 4.60
C SER A 91 4.60 2.87 4.23
N TRP A 92 4.30 3.91 4.99
CA TRP A 92 4.92 5.22 4.86
C TRP A 92 6.43 5.15 5.11
N TRP A 93 6.85 4.48 6.18
CA TRP A 93 8.27 4.30 6.48
C TRP A 93 8.98 3.44 5.43
N ALA A 94 8.32 2.45 4.86
CA ALA A 94 8.92 1.64 3.80
C ALA A 94 9.34 2.48 2.58
N GLN A 95 8.47 3.38 2.12
CA GLN A 95 8.81 4.28 1.01
C GLN A 95 9.84 5.35 1.43
N TRP A 96 9.80 5.82 2.68
CA TRP A 96 10.77 6.79 3.17
C TRP A 96 12.19 6.23 3.19
N LEU A 97 12.35 5.00 3.63
CA LEU A 97 13.64 4.31 3.72
C LEU A 97 14.19 3.89 2.35
N SER A 98 13.39 3.90 1.31
CA SER A 98 13.86 3.57 -0.05
C SER A 98 14.80 4.65 -0.57
N THR A 99 15.94 4.19 -1.10
CA THR A 99 16.99 5.04 -1.69
C THR A 99 16.78 5.33 -3.19
N ASN A 100 15.68 4.87 -3.79
CA ASN A 100 15.39 5.16 -5.19
C ASN A 100 14.84 6.58 -5.35
N ASP A 101 15.63 7.49 -5.91
CA ASP A 101 15.25 8.88 -6.15
C ASP A 101 14.15 9.05 -7.20
N ASN A 102 13.99 8.07 -8.09
CA ASN A 102 12.97 8.06 -9.13
C ASN A 102 11.73 7.22 -8.76
N LYS A 103 11.50 7.00 -7.49
CA LYS A 103 10.36 6.20 -7.03
C LYS A 103 9.03 6.88 -7.33
N ILE A 104 8.08 6.07 -7.78
CA ILE A 104 6.68 6.43 -7.85
C ILE A 104 6.04 5.99 -6.53
N VAL A 105 5.40 6.92 -5.84
CA VAL A 105 4.60 6.61 -4.64
C VAL A 105 3.14 6.91 -4.94
N ILE A 106 2.28 5.93 -4.72
CA ILE A 106 0.83 6.07 -4.84
C ILE A 106 0.23 5.93 -3.46
N SER A 107 -0.59 6.89 -3.05
CA SER A 107 -1.28 6.91 -1.76
C SER A 107 -2.79 7.14 -1.92
N PRO A 108 -3.60 6.82 -0.90
CA PRO A 108 -4.99 7.29 -0.87
C PRO A 108 -5.02 8.82 -0.76
N SER A 109 -6.08 9.44 -1.28
CA SER A 109 -6.25 10.91 -1.26
C SER A 109 -6.51 11.48 0.14
N ARG A 110 -6.83 10.62 1.10
CA ARG A 110 -6.99 10.97 2.52
C ARG A 110 -6.45 9.85 3.41
N TRP A 111 -6.05 10.22 4.63
CA TRP A 111 -5.50 9.28 5.60
C TRP A 111 -6.55 8.71 6.57
N PHE A 112 -7.61 9.49 6.78
CA PHE A 112 -8.73 9.16 7.66
C PHE A 112 -10.07 9.45 6.97
N ASN A 113 -11.14 8.83 7.44
CA ASN A 113 -12.52 9.09 7.01
C ASN A 113 -13.10 10.37 7.66
N ASN A 114 -12.34 11.47 7.58
CA ASN A 114 -12.76 12.80 8.04
C ASN A 114 -12.08 13.88 7.17
N ASP A 115 -12.27 15.15 7.48
CA ASP A 115 -11.72 16.27 6.72
C ASP A 115 -10.28 16.64 7.10
N TYR A 116 -9.64 15.89 7.99
CA TYR A 116 -8.26 16.14 8.40
C TYR A 116 -7.28 15.90 7.25
N GLN A 117 -6.54 16.96 6.90
CA GLN A 117 -5.48 16.86 5.89
C GLN A 117 -4.20 16.33 6.53
N SER A 118 -3.88 15.08 6.30
CA SER A 118 -2.70 14.45 6.88
C SER A 118 -1.41 14.96 6.22
N PRO A 119 -0.43 15.45 7.00
CA PRO A 119 0.88 15.83 6.46
C PRO A 119 1.71 14.63 5.96
N LEU A 120 1.24 13.41 6.17
CA LEU A 120 1.89 12.19 5.68
C LEU A 120 1.68 11.96 4.17
N ILE A 121 0.78 12.69 3.54
CA ILE A 121 0.56 12.63 2.08
C ILE A 121 1.40 13.73 1.43
N ASP A 122 2.45 13.34 0.71
CA ASP A 122 3.31 14.27 0.02
C ASP A 122 2.64 14.77 -1.28
N SER A 123 2.78 16.06 -1.57
CA SER A 123 2.21 16.70 -2.76
C SER A 123 2.78 16.17 -4.08
N ASN A 124 3.95 15.56 -4.05
CA ASN A 124 4.59 14.95 -5.23
C ASN A 124 4.10 13.53 -5.51
N TRP A 125 3.31 12.94 -4.63
CA TRP A 125 2.78 11.60 -4.82
C TRP A 125 1.57 11.59 -5.74
N ILE A 126 1.32 10.43 -6.35
CA ILE A 126 0.07 10.19 -7.06
C ILE A 126 -0.98 9.79 -6.03
N THR A 127 -2.02 10.60 -5.89
CA THR A 127 -3.12 10.29 -4.98
C THR A 127 -4.30 9.68 -5.73
N ILE A 128 -4.90 8.63 -5.17
CA ILE A 128 -6.12 8.01 -5.67
C ILE A 128 -7.26 8.36 -4.72
N LYS A 129 -8.33 8.90 -5.28
CA LYS A 129 -9.53 9.27 -4.53
C LYS A 129 -10.16 8.03 -3.88
N VAL A 130 -10.37 8.07 -2.58
CA VAL A 130 -11.01 7.05 -1.76
C VAL A 130 -12.24 7.60 -1.05
#